data_d6a0e9c00167fbb68d58595e9528297e
#
_entry.id   d6a0e9c00167fbb68d58595e9528297e
#
_cell.length_a   1.000
_cell.length_b   1.000
_cell.length_c   1.000
_cell.angle_alpha   90.00
_cell.angle_beta   90.00
_cell.angle_gamma   90.00
#
_symmetry.space_group_name_H-M   'P 1'
#
loop_
_entity.id
_entity.type
_entity.pdbx_description
1 polymer ?
#
loop_
_entity_poly.entity_id
_entity_poly.type
_entity_poly.pdbx_seq_one_letter_code
_entity_poly.pdbx_strand_id
1 'polypeptide(L)'
;MKNKHSLITALPVLFGFFVMGFCDIVGISSDYVQRTFGWSDVMTGFVPSMVFIWFLFLGIPVGNQMNKWGRKNTVLLSMALTIVGMLLPLIAYNSATCMIAYALLGIGNAILQVSLNPLLSNVITNSSLLTSSLTAGQVIKAISSLVGPEIVLLAIGYFGADKWYYCFPILGAITLLSAIWLLATPIEREKSSGATLSMSNTFALLKDRTILLLFLGIFFIVGVDVATNFISSKLMAVRFGWSDEQVKFAPQVYFLSRTIGALLGAFLLVRIAEMKYFRVNMIACIASLLVLMLVENDIVNLICIGAVGFFASSVFAIIYSMALQARPEKANQISGLMITAVAGGGVVTPAIGLAIGTVGILGGVAVTLLCVLYLTYCAFGIKVVKTQK
;
A
#
# COMPACT_ATOMS: atom_id res chain seq x y z
N MET A 1 -25.52 8.17 20.83
CA MET A 1 -25.70 8.86 19.52
C MET A 1 -24.36 9.24 18.86
N LYS A 2 -23.29 9.65 19.59
CA LYS A 2 -21.97 9.98 19.00
C LYS A 2 -21.33 8.87 18.13
N ASN A 3 -21.48 7.58 18.50
CA ASN A 3 -20.86 6.48 17.76
C ASN A 3 -21.50 6.20 16.36
N LYS A 4 -22.79 6.49 16.18
CA LYS A 4 -23.48 6.24 14.91
C LYS A 4 -23.10 7.27 13.84
N HIS A 5 -22.91 8.53 14.24
CA HIS A 5 -22.43 9.59 13.34
C HIS A 5 -20.98 9.35 12.89
N SER A 6 -20.12 8.83 13.75
CA SER A 6 -18.72 8.53 13.45
C SER A 6 -18.59 7.44 12.36
N LEU A 7 -19.41 6.38 12.40
CA LEU A 7 -19.37 5.30 11.40
C LEU A 7 -19.87 5.77 10.02
N ILE A 8 -20.94 6.55 9.97
CA ILE A 8 -21.48 7.06 8.70
C ILE A 8 -20.48 8.01 8.01
N THR A 9 -19.79 8.85 8.79
CA THR A 9 -18.77 9.76 8.25
C THR A 9 -17.47 9.04 7.89
N ALA A 10 -17.22 7.84 8.42
CA ALA A 10 -16.06 7.02 8.05
C ALA A 10 -16.23 6.31 6.70
N LEU A 11 -17.47 5.99 6.29
CA LEU A 11 -17.71 5.24 5.04
C LEU A 11 -17.12 5.90 3.79
N PRO A 12 -17.31 7.20 3.50
CA PRO A 12 -16.70 7.83 2.32
C PRO A 12 -15.18 7.90 2.41
N VAL A 13 -14.60 7.97 3.62
CA VAL A 13 -13.16 7.90 3.83
C VAL A 13 -12.66 6.48 3.52
N LEU A 14 -13.36 5.45 4.02
CA LEU A 14 -13.04 4.05 3.72
C LEU A 14 -13.21 3.74 2.23
N PHE A 15 -14.22 4.32 1.55
CA PHE A 15 -14.37 4.18 0.11
C PHE A 15 -13.22 4.83 -0.67
N GLY A 16 -12.57 5.84 -0.11
CA GLY A 16 -11.32 6.38 -0.66
C GLY A 16 -10.20 5.34 -0.77
N PHE A 17 -10.16 4.32 0.10
CA PHE A 17 -9.22 3.20 -0.03
C PHE A 17 -9.54 2.31 -1.24
N PHE A 18 -10.81 2.22 -1.65
CA PHE A 18 -11.18 1.56 -2.89
C PHE A 18 -10.58 2.29 -4.09
N VAL A 19 -10.70 3.62 -4.13
CA VAL A 19 -10.06 4.45 -5.17
C VAL A 19 -8.54 4.31 -5.14
N MET A 20 -7.93 4.20 -3.95
CA MET A 20 -6.50 3.99 -3.78
C MET A 20 -6.00 2.71 -4.47
N GLY A 21 -6.82 1.66 -4.52
CA GLY A 21 -6.47 0.39 -5.18
C GLY A 21 -6.46 0.47 -6.72
N PHE A 22 -7.04 1.50 -7.32
CA PHE A 22 -7.06 1.65 -8.78
C PHE A 22 -5.68 1.82 -9.40
N CYS A 23 -4.67 2.25 -8.62
CA CYS A 23 -3.30 2.32 -9.13
C CYS A 23 -2.74 0.96 -9.53
N ASP A 24 -3.27 -0.13 -8.99
CA ASP A 24 -2.77 -1.48 -9.26
C ASP A 24 -3.22 -1.98 -10.66
N ILE A 25 -4.13 -1.27 -11.36
CA ILE A 25 -4.47 -1.49 -12.78
C ILE A 25 -3.24 -1.33 -13.69
N VAL A 26 -2.22 -0.64 -13.21
CA VAL A 26 -0.95 -0.44 -13.94
C VAL A 26 -0.35 -1.77 -14.38
N GLY A 27 -0.45 -2.82 -13.56
CA GLY A 27 0.08 -4.14 -13.90
C GLY A 27 -0.53 -4.69 -15.19
N ILE A 28 -1.84 -4.80 -15.26
CA ILE A 28 -2.53 -5.35 -16.44
C ILE A 28 -2.51 -4.37 -17.62
N SER A 29 -2.67 -3.08 -17.37
CA SER A 29 -2.72 -2.08 -18.42
C SER A 29 -1.39 -1.89 -19.16
N SER A 30 -0.26 -2.15 -18.48
CA SER A 30 1.07 -2.09 -19.10
C SER A 30 1.22 -3.08 -20.26
N ASP A 31 0.66 -4.28 -20.15
CA ASP A 31 0.68 -5.28 -21.23
C ASP A 31 -0.12 -4.82 -22.47
N TYR A 32 -1.27 -4.18 -22.23
CA TYR A 32 -2.08 -3.65 -23.34
C TYR A 32 -1.40 -2.46 -24.02
N VAL A 33 -0.81 -1.57 -23.27
CA VAL A 33 -0.04 -0.43 -23.80
C VAL A 33 1.15 -0.91 -24.61
N GLN A 34 1.88 -1.93 -24.13
CA GLN A 34 2.99 -2.54 -24.82
C GLN A 34 2.56 -3.07 -26.19
N ARG A 35 1.48 -3.85 -26.24
CA ARG A 35 0.95 -4.42 -27.48
C ARG A 35 0.44 -3.35 -28.46
N THR A 36 -0.23 -2.32 -27.93
CA THR A 36 -0.83 -1.27 -28.76
C THR A 36 0.21 -0.35 -29.40
N PHE A 37 1.24 0.05 -28.64
CA PHE A 37 2.23 1.04 -29.10
C PHE A 37 3.57 0.41 -29.46
N GLY A 38 3.72 -0.90 -29.37
CA GLY A 38 4.98 -1.60 -29.68
C GLY A 38 6.12 -1.21 -28.72
N TRP A 39 5.80 -0.94 -27.44
CA TRP A 39 6.83 -0.56 -26.47
C TRP A 39 7.79 -1.70 -26.19
N SER A 40 9.07 -1.39 -26.01
CA SER A 40 10.06 -2.34 -25.53
C SER A 40 9.75 -2.78 -24.10
N ASP A 41 10.26 -3.95 -23.68
CA ASP A 41 10.13 -4.44 -22.29
C ASP A 41 10.67 -3.44 -21.28
N VAL A 42 11.75 -2.74 -21.63
CA VAL A 42 12.34 -1.68 -20.78
C VAL A 42 11.36 -0.53 -20.60
N MET A 43 10.74 -0.04 -21.68
CA MET A 43 9.77 1.05 -21.60
C MET A 43 8.51 0.63 -20.84
N THR A 44 8.02 -0.58 -21.05
CA THR A 44 6.90 -1.15 -20.33
C THR A 44 7.20 -1.28 -18.84
N GLY A 45 8.41 -1.66 -18.47
CA GLY A 45 8.89 -1.72 -17.09
C GLY A 45 8.92 -0.36 -16.37
N PHE A 46 8.98 0.76 -17.11
CA PHE A 46 8.85 2.09 -16.51
C PHE A 46 7.42 2.44 -16.06
N VAL A 47 6.39 1.76 -16.57
CA VAL A 47 4.99 2.07 -16.22
C VAL A 47 4.71 1.94 -14.71
N PRO A 48 5.07 0.83 -14.03
CA PRO A 48 4.98 0.77 -12.58
C PRO A 48 5.84 1.85 -11.89
N SER A 49 7.03 2.13 -12.41
CA SER A 49 7.91 3.16 -11.86
C SER A 49 7.29 4.55 -11.93
N MET A 50 6.57 4.88 -13.01
CA MET A 50 5.84 6.14 -13.16
C MET A 50 4.75 6.31 -12.10
N VAL A 51 4.24 5.22 -11.52
CA VAL A 51 3.26 5.28 -10.45
C VAL A 51 3.93 5.35 -9.07
N PHE A 52 4.93 4.51 -8.82
CA PHE A 52 5.47 4.33 -7.46
C PHE A 52 6.55 5.34 -7.07
N ILE A 53 7.25 5.94 -8.03
CA ILE A 53 8.32 6.92 -7.77
C ILE A 53 7.81 8.15 -7.00
N TRP A 54 6.56 8.52 -7.20
CA TRP A 54 5.95 9.69 -6.56
C TRP A 54 5.80 9.56 -5.04
N PHE A 55 5.76 8.35 -4.50
CA PHE A 55 5.78 8.14 -3.05
C PHE A 55 7.04 8.71 -2.41
N LEU A 56 8.18 8.55 -3.09
CA LEU A 56 9.45 9.08 -2.63
C LEU A 56 9.48 10.61 -2.67
N PHE A 57 9.01 11.20 -3.77
CA PHE A 57 9.12 12.64 -3.98
C PHE A 57 8.01 13.46 -3.33
N LEU A 58 6.78 12.93 -3.27
CA LEU A 58 5.61 13.68 -2.79
C LEU A 58 5.26 13.41 -1.33
N GLY A 59 5.74 12.32 -0.73
CA GLY A 59 5.36 11.96 0.64
C GLY A 59 5.53 13.12 1.62
N ILE A 60 6.73 13.61 1.80
CA ILE A 60 7.03 14.70 2.74
C ILE A 60 6.44 16.06 2.30
N PRO A 61 6.60 16.52 1.03
CA PRO A 61 6.02 17.78 0.60
C PRO A 61 4.52 17.87 0.82
N VAL A 62 3.77 16.82 0.46
CA VAL A 62 2.31 16.77 0.64
C VAL A 62 1.96 16.73 2.14
N GLY A 63 2.67 15.93 2.95
CA GLY A 63 2.47 15.88 4.39
C GLY A 63 2.61 17.24 5.05
N ASN A 64 3.60 18.04 4.63
CA ASN A 64 3.80 19.40 5.11
C ASN A 64 2.70 20.36 4.63
N GLN A 65 2.31 20.24 3.37
CA GLN A 65 1.31 21.12 2.77
C GLN A 65 -0.11 20.87 3.29
N MET A 66 -0.40 19.66 3.79
CA MET A 66 -1.67 19.32 4.43
C MET A 66 -1.99 20.23 5.62
N ASN A 67 -0.99 20.78 6.32
CA ASN A 67 -1.23 21.73 7.41
C ASN A 67 -1.96 22.98 6.92
N LYS A 68 -1.69 23.41 5.68
CA LYS A 68 -2.32 24.58 5.05
C LYS A 68 -3.62 24.22 4.36
N TRP A 69 -3.64 23.14 3.60
CA TRP A 69 -4.80 22.73 2.79
C TRP A 69 -5.87 22.00 3.58
N GLY A 70 -5.48 21.25 4.62
CA GLY A 70 -6.32 20.31 5.35
C GLY A 70 -6.38 18.94 4.66
N ARG A 71 -6.55 17.89 5.45
CA ARG A 71 -6.53 16.49 4.98
C ARG A 71 -7.60 16.20 3.95
N LYS A 72 -8.85 16.61 4.22
CA LYS A 72 -10.00 16.41 3.31
C LYS A 72 -9.76 17.05 1.94
N ASN A 73 -9.31 18.30 1.92
CA ASN A 73 -9.06 19.02 0.66
C ASN A 73 -7.89 18.40 -0.11
N THR A 74 -6.87 17.88 0.59
CA THR A 74 -5.75 17.16 -0.04
C THR A 74 -6.22 15.85 -0.67
N VAL A 75 -7.12 15.10 -0.02
CA VAL A 75 -7.76 13.91 -0.61
C VAL A 75 -8.57 14.29 -1.85
N LEU A 76 -9.37 15.34 -1.80
CA LEU A 76 -10.15 15.79 -2.96
C LEU A 76 -9.25 16.24 -4.13
N LEU A 77 -8.15 16.93 -3.83
CA LEU A 77 -7.14 17.27 -4.84
C LEU A 77 -6.53 16.02 -5.49
N SER A 78 -6.19 15.00 -4.71
CA SER A 78 -5.66 13.74 -5.25
C SER A 78 -6.65 13.07 -6.19
N MET A 79 -7.93 13.01 -5.80
CA MET A 79 -8.99 12.43 -6.62
C MET A 79 -9.18 13.22 -7.93
N ALA A 80 -9.13 14.55 -7.88
CA ALA A 80 -9.22 15.40 -9.07
C ALA A 80 -8.06 15.11 -10.05
N LEU A 81 -6.81 15.02 -9.56
CA LEU A 81 -5.65 14.68 -10.38
C LEU A 81 -5.76 13.27 -10.98
N THR A 82 -6.25 12.31 -10.20
CA THR A 82 -6.51 10.94 -10.67
C THR A 82 -7.55 10.92 -11.79
N ILE A 83 -8.66 11.65 -11.63
CA ILE A 83 -9.72 11.76 -12.65
C ILE A 83 -9.16 12.37 -13.95
N VAL A 84 -8.40 13.46 -13.84
CA VAL A 84 -7.76 14.08 -15.01
C VAL A 84 -6.85 13.07 -15.72
N GLY A 85 -6.00 12.36 -14.99
CA GLY A 85 -5.13 11.32 -15.55
C GLY A 85 -5.92 10.22 -16.26
N MET A 86 -7.01 9.75 -15.66
CA MET A 86 -7.87 8.69 -16.23
C MET A 86 -8.65 9.13 -17.47
N LEU A 87 -8.94 10.42 -17.62
CA LEU A 87 -9.65 10.95 -18.79
C LEU A 87 -8.75 11.27 -19.97
N LEU A 88 -7.43 11.44 -19.75
CA LEU A 88 -6.49 11.79 -20.82
C LEU A 88 -6.48 10.81 -22.02
N PRO A 89 -6.49 9.48 -21.82
CA PRO A 89 -6.53 8.54 -22.94
C PRO A 89 -7.80 8.62 -23.79
N LEU A 90 -8.90 9.20 -23.26
CA LEU A 90 -10.11 9.46 -24.07
C LEU A 90 -9.94 10.66 -25.00
N ILE A 91 -9.20 11.67 -24.56
CA ILE A 91 -9.01 12.90 -25.35
C ILE A 91 -8.07 12.62 -26.53
N ALA A 92 -6.97 11.91 -26.25
CA ALA A 92 -6.01 11.52 -27.26
C ALA A 92 -5.35 10.20 -26.83
N TYR A 93 -5.60 9.13 -27.59
CA TYR A 93 -5.03 7.81 -27.32
C TYR A 93 -3.71 7.64 -28.07
N ASN A 94 -2.62 8.00 -27.40
CA ASN A 94 -1.25 7.83 -27.92
C ASN A 94 -0.27 7.55 -26.78
N SER A 95 0.95 7.16 -27.13
CA SER A 95 1.99 6.78 -26.17
C SER A 95 2.28 7.87 -25.12
N ALA A 96 2.37 9.13 -25.54
CA ALA A 96 2.70 10.25 -24.65
C ALA A 96 1.58 10.53 -23.63
N THR A 97 0.31 10.53 -24.09
CA THR A 97 -0.84 10.74 -23.19
C THR A 97 -1.01 9.59 -22.21
N CYS A 98 -0.74 8.35 -22.61
CA CYS A 98 -0.75 7.21 -21.69
C CYS A 98 0.34 7.33 -20.60
N MET A 99 1.55 7.75 -20.97
CA MET A 99 2.63 8.00 -19.98
C MET A 99 2.26 9.10 -19.00
N ILE A 100 1.69 10.22 -19.48
CA ILE A 100 1.22 11.31 -18.62
C ILE A 100 0.08 10.83 -17.73
N ALA A 101 -0.84 10.02 -18.24
CA ALA A 101 -1.93 9.43 -17.47
C ALA A 101 -1.41 8.57 -16.31
N TYR A 102 -0.43 7.70 -16.56
CA TYR A 102 0.22 6.90 -15.51
C TYR A 102 0.96 7.76 -14.48
N ALA A 103 1.65 8.81 -14.93
CA ALA A 103 2.30 9.75 -14.02
C ALA A 103 1.28 10.46 -13.11
N LEU A 104 0.17 10.96 -13.68
CA LEU A 104 -0.91 11.60 -12.91
C LEU A 104 -1.63 10.64 -11.97
N LEU A 105 -1.85 9.38 -12.40
CA LEU A 105 -2.38 8.32 -11.54
C LEU A 105 -1.45 8.09 -10.34
N GLY A 106 -0.15 8.04 -10.57
CA GLY A 106 0.86 7.89 -9.52
C GLY A 106 0.93 9.08 -8.58
N ILE A 107 0.92 10.31 -9.11
CA ILE A 107 0.87 11.55 -8.32
C ILE A 107 -0.40 11.56 -7.46
N GLY A 108 -1.56 11.32 -8.07
CA GLY A 108 -2.84 11.27 -7.37
C GLY A 108 -2.81 10.23 -6.26
N ASN A 109 -2.34 9.01 -6.55
CA ASN A 109 -2.28 7.94 -5.56
C ASN A 109 -1.30 8.25 -4.41
N ALA A 110 -0.13 8.83 -4.69
CA ALA A 110 0.81 9.24 -3.64
C ALA A 110 0.19 10.29 -2.70
N ILE A 111 -0.45 11.32 -3.27
CA ILE A 111 -1.15 12.35 -2.48
C ILE A 111 -2.30 11.72 -1.68
N LEU A 112 -3.05 10.80 -2.28
CA LEU A 112 -4.16 10.09 -1.63
C LEU A 112 -3.68 9.29 -0.43
N GLN A 113 -2.61 8.51 -0.56
CA GLN A 113 -2.07 7.70 0.53
C GLN A 113 -1.55 8.56 1.68
N VAL A 114 -0.90 9.70 1.39
CA VAL A 114 -0.42 10.63 2.43
C VAL A 114 -1.59 11.24 3.20
N SER A 115 -2.70 11.54 2.54
CA SER A 115 -3.79 12.34 3.13
C SER A 115 -4.96 11.50 3.68
N LEU A 116 -5.28 10.37 3.05
CA LEU A 116 -6.44 9.56 3.41
C LEU A 116 -6.25 8.82 4.75
N ASN A 117 -5.06 8.26 4.97
CA ASN A 117 -4.76 7.55 6.20
C ASN A 117 -4.93 8.45 7.45
N PRO A 118 -4.32 9.67 7.52
CA PRO A 118 -4.56 10.56 8.65
C PRO A 118 -5.97 11.17 8.63
N LEU A 119 -6.66 11.30 7.49
CA LEU A 119 -8.05 11.75 7.45
C LEU A 119 -8.96 10.79 8.22
N LEU A 120 -8.67 9.48 8.18
CA LEU A 120 -9.42 8.50 8.94
C LEU A 120 -9.35 8.77 10.46
N SER A 121 -8.24 9.32 10.98
CA SER A 121 -8.11 9.71 12.38
C SER A 121 -8.94 10.94 12.79
N ASN A 122 -9.40 11.75 11.84
CA ASN A 122 -10.34 12.85 12.13
C ASN A 122 -11.75 12.30 12.45
N VAL A 123 -12.07 11.14 11.90
CA VAL A 123 -13.40 10.52 12.04
C VAL A 123 -13.39 9.46 13.14
N ILE A 124 -12.30 8.73 13.31
CA ILE A 124 -12.14 7.65 14.29
C ILE A 124 -11.08 8.06 15.31
N THR A 125 -11.55 8.45 16.50
CA THR A 125 -10.70 8.98 17.57
C THR A 125 -10.20 7.90 18.53
N ASN A 126 -10.84 6.71 18.56
CA ASN A 126 -10.40 5.60 19.40
C ASN A 126 -9.23 4.87 18.75
N SER A 127 -8.11 4.70 19.46
CA SER A 127 -6.87 4.15 18.93
C SER A 127 -7.00 2.72 18.39
N SER A 128 -7.70 1.83 19.11
CA SER A 128 -7.90 0.46 18.65
C SER A 128 -8.82 0.38 17.43
N LEU A 129 -9.85 1.22 17.37
CA LEU A 129 -10.73 1.34 16.22
C LEU A 129 -10.00 1.99 15.03
N LEU A 130 -9.08 2.92 15.26
CA LEU A 130 -8.28 3.52 14.18
C LEU A 130 -7.42 2.47 13.50
N THR A 131 -6.67 1.66 14.25
CA THR A 131 -5.82 0.60 13.69
C THR A 131 -6.64 -0.43 12.93
N SER A 132 -7.77 -0.88 13.51
CA SER A 132 -8.71 -1.78 12.84
C SER A 132 -9.26 -1.18 11.54
N SER A 133 -9.65 0.09 11.55
CA SER A 133 -10.20 0.77 10.37
C SER A 133 -9.16 1.01 9.29
N LEU A 134 -7.91 1.31 9.65
CA LEU A 134 -6.79 1.36 8.69
C LEU A 134 -6.54 -0.02 8.06
N THR A 135 -6.59 -1.09 8.86
CA THR A 135 -6.49 -2.47 8.36
C THR A 135 -7.65 -2.81 7.42
N ALA A 136 -8.89 -2.45 7.79
CA ALA A 136 -10.06 -2.60 6.93
C ALA A 136 -9.92 -1.81 5.62
N GLY A 137 -9.34 -0.61 5.68
CA GLY A 137 -9.00 0.19 4.50
C GLY A 137 -8.05 -0.56 3.56
N GLN A 138 -7.03 -1.24 4.09
CA GLN A 138 -6.14 -2.07 3.26
C GLN A 138 -6.86 -3.27 2.62
N VAL A 139 -7.86 -3.86 3.30
CA VAL A 139 -8.72 -4.91 2.70
C VAL A 139 -9.54 -4.32 1.55
N ILE A 140 -10.15 -3.16 1.75
CA ILE A 140 -10.95 -2.47 0.71
C ILE A 140 -10.06 -2.14 -0.50
N LYS A 141 -8.82 -1.67 -0.25
CA LYS A 141 -7.82 -1.44 -1.30
C LYS A 141 -7.52 -2.75 -2.05
N ALA A 142 -7.27 -3.86 -1.35
CA ALA A 142 -6.98 -5.14 -1.96
C ALA A 142 -8.15 -5.67 -2.81
N ILE A 143 -9.39 -5.49 -2.36
CA ILE A 143 -10.60 -5.81 -3.15
C ILE A 143 -10.63 -4.98 -4.44
N SER A 144 -10.33 -3.69 -4.36
CA SER A 144 -10.26 -2.81 -5.52
C SER A 144 -9.20 -3.26 -6.53
N SER A 145 -8.04 -3.70 -6.05
CA SER A 145 -6.96 -4.23 -6.89
C SER A 145 -7.38 -5.50 -7.65
N LEU A 146 -8.25 -6.32 -7.06
CA LEU A 146 -8.85 -7.50 -7.73
C LEU A 146 -9.92 -7.10 -8.76
N VAL A 147 -10.68 -6.05 -8.48
CA VAL A 147 -11.74 -5.55 -9.38
C VAL A 147 -11.17 -4.83 -10.60
N GLY A 148 -9.98 -4.23 -10.49
CA GLY A 148 -9.34 -3.50 -11.59
C GLY A 148 -9.25 -4.28 -12.91
N PRO A 149 -8.67 -5.49 -12.92
CA PRO A 149 -8.64 -6.35 -14.12
C PRO A 149 -10.02 -6.68 -14.69
N GLU A 150 -11.02 -6.90 -13.83
CA GLU A 150 -12.39 -7.18 -14.27
C GLU A 150 -13.01 -5.98 -15.00
N ILE A 151 -12.69 -4.74 -14.58
CA ILE A 151 -13.13 -3.53 -15.27
C ILE A 151 -12.49 -3.42 -16.67
N VAL A 152 -11.24 -3.86 -16.83
CA VAL A 152 -10.60 -3.94 -18.14
C VAL A 152 -11.33 -4.95 -19.04
N LEU A 153 -11.61 -6.15 -18.53
CA LEU A 153 -12.35 -7.17 -19.26
C LEU A 153 -13.77 -6.72 -19.62
N LEU A 154 -14.43 -6.01 -18.72
CA LEU A 154 -15.73 -5.41 -18.96
C LEU A 154 -15.66 -4.37 -20.08
N ALA A 155 -14.66 -3.50 -20.07
CA ALA A 155 -14.45 -2.53 -21.14
C ALA A 155 -14.21 -3.22 -22.50
N ILE A 156 -13.39 -4.26 -22.55
CA ILE A 156 -13.16 -5.07 -23.74
C ILE A 156 -14.44 -5.73 -24.25
N GLY A 157 -15.24 -6.30 -23.35
CA GLY A 157 -16.50 -6.97 -23.68
C GLY A 157 -17.55 -6.03 -24.30
N TYR A 158 -17.63 -4.79 -23.83
CA TYR A 158 -18.61 -3.80 -24.35
C TYR A 158 -18.12 -2.98 -25.53
N PHE A 159 -16.83 -2.62 -25.56
CA PHE A 159 -16.29 -1.65 -26.52
C PHE A 159 -15.32 -2.28 -27.54
N GLY A 160 -14.92 -3.54 -27.34
CA GLY A 160 -13.94 -4.25 -28.17
C GLY A 160 -12.52 -4.18 -27.63
N ALA A 161 -11.68 -5.14 -28.05
CA ALA A 161 -10.31 -5.30 -27.55
C ALA A 161 -9.42 -4.08 -27.79
N ASP A 162 -9.61 -3.38 -28.90
CA ASP A 162 -8.85 -2.15 -29.24
C ASP A 162 -9.19 -0.97 -28.35
N LYS A 163 -10.30 -1.05 -27.61
CA LYS A 163 -10.78 0.01 -26.70
C LYS A 163 -10.69 -0.38 -25.23
N TRP A 164 -9.75 -1.25 -24.87
CA TRP A 164 -9.51 -1.64 -23.48
C TRP A 164 -9.32 -0.43 -22.54
N TYR A 165 -8.76 0.67 -23.06
CA TYR A 165 -8.50 1.91 -22.29
C TYR A 165 -9.78 2.65 -21.85
N TYR A 166 -10.95 2.23 -22.28
CA TYR A 166 -12.24 2.69 -21.74
C TYR A 166 -12.46 2.24 -20.28
N CYS A 167 -11.64 1.34 -19.76
CA CYS A 167 -11.58 1.06 -18.31
C CYS A 167 -11.22 2.31 -17.50
N PHE A 168 -10.36 3.21 -18.00
CA PHE A 168 -9.94 4.41 -17.29
C PHE A 168 -11.09 5.38 -17.00
N PRO A 169 -11.97 5.77 -17.95
CA PRO A 169 -13.12 6.62 -17.63
C PRO A 169 -14.12 5.94 -16.70
N ILE A 170 -14.27 4.62 -16.72
CA ILE A 170 -15.10 3.90 -15.74
C ILE A 170 -14.53 4.10 -14.32
N LEU A 171 -13.23 3.89 -14.15
CA LEU A 171 -12.55 4.14 -12.88
C LEU A 171 -12.59 5.63 -12.49
N GLY A 172 -12.47 6.52 -13.47
CA GLY A 172 -12.62 7.97 -13.29
C GLY A 172 -14.01 8.36 -12.77
N ALA A 173 -15.06 7.74 -13.32
CA ALA A 173 -16.44 7.97 -12.84
C ALA A 173 -16.64 7.48 -11.39
N ILE A 174 -16.10 6.32 -11.03
CA ILE A 174 -16.15 5.80 -9.66
C ILE A 174 -15.37 6.75 -8.72
N THR A 175 -14.21 7.24 -9.15
CA THR A 175 -13.42 8.22 -8.39
C THR A 175 -14.18 9.54 -8.21
N LEU A 176 -14.89 10.02 -9.23
CA LEU A 176 -15.73 11.21 -9.16
C LEU A 176 -16.87 11.04 -8.16
N LEU A 177 -17.57 9.91 -8.20
CA LEU A 177 -18.64 9.60 -7.23
C LEU A 177 -18.09 9.56 -5.80
N SER A 178 -16.90 8.97 -5.60
CA SER A 178 -16.21 8.98 -4.31
C SER A 178 -15.88 10.40 -3.85
N ALA A 179 -15.38 11.24 -4.75
CA ALA A 179 -15.04 12.63 -4.45
C ALA A 179 -16.28 13.44 -4.07
N ILE A 180 -17.39 13.29 -4.80
CA ILE A 180 -18.67 13.94 -4.49
C ILE A 180 -19.20 13.50 -3.12
N TRP A 181 -19.17 12.18 -2.84
CA TRP A 181 -19.60 11.66 -1.54
C TRP A 181 -18.76 12.21 -0.40
N LEU A 182 -17.43 12.20 -0.55
CA LEU A 182 -16.53 12.78 0.45
C LEU A 182 -16.74 14.29 0.61
N LEU A 183 -16.95 15.03 -0.49
CA LEU A 183 -17.21 16.47 -0.46
C LEU A 183 -18.48 16.79 0.34
N ALA A 184 -19.55 16.04 0.12
CA ALA A 184 -20.83 16.19 0.83
C ALA A 184 -20.78 15.79 2.31
N THR A 185 -19.77 15.03 2.72
CA THR A 185 -19.66 14.53 4.10
C THR A 185 -19.03 15.60 5.01
N PRO A 186 -19.70 16.02 6.10
CA PRO A 186 -19.14 16.98 7.05
C PRO A 186 -18.04 16.29 7.89
N ILE A 187 -16.79 16.64 7.62
CA ILE A 187 -15.62 16.20 8.41
C ILE A 187 -14.95 17.46 8.95
N GLU A 188 -14.81 17.52 10.27
CA GLU A 188 -14.12 18.63 10.91
C GLU A 188 -12.65 18.69 10.46
N ARG A 189 -12.20 19.91 10.20
CA ARG A 189 -10.80 20.14 9.86
C ARG A 189 -9.94 19.90 11.11
N GLU A 190 -8.83 19.21 10.90
CA GLU A 190 -7.85 19.02 11.97
C GLU A 190 -7.29 20.35 12.48
N LYS A 191 -7.00 20.41 13.78
CA LYS A 191 -6.30 21.55 14.38
C LYS A 191 -4.85 21.52 13.93
N SER A 192 -4.48 22.46 13.10
CA SER A 192 -3.12 22.60 12.54
C SER A 192 -2.63 24.02 12.79
N SER A 193 -1.33 24.19 12.93
CA SER A 193 -0.69 25.51 13.05
C SER A 193 -0.85 26.39 11.81
N GLY A 194 -1.39 25.86 10.72
CA GLY A 194 -1.51 26.54 9.42
C GLY A 194 -0.15 26.80 8.73
N ALA A 195 0.95 26.59 9.41
CA ALA A 195 2.29 26.78 8.88
C ALA A 195 2.76 25.56 8.08
N THR A 196 3.29 25.76 6.90
CA THR A 196 4.08 24.76 6.18
C THR A 196 5.42 24.60 6.86
N LEU A 197 5.70 23.41 7.37
CA LEU A 197 7.03 23.12 7.90
C LEU A 197 8.02 22.88 6.76
N SER A 198 9.29 23.20 7.01
CA SER A 198 10.34 22.88 6.04
C SER A 198 10.57 21.37 5.97
N MET A 199 11.07 20.87 4.85
CA MET A 199 11.45 19.46 4.70
C MET A 199 12.47 19.04 5.76
N SER A 200 13.42 19.92 6.09
CA SER A 200 14.41 19.68 7.13
C SER A 200 13.77 19.39 8.50
N ASN A 201 12.73 20.15 8.88
CA ASN A 201 12.00 19.94 10.13
C ASN A 201 11.24 18.62 10.15
N THR A 202 10.77 18.15 9.00
CA THR A 202 10.10 16.84 8.89
C THR A 202 11.12 15.71 9.01
N PHE A 203 12.27 15.81 8.36
CA PHE A 203 13.37 14.85 8.55
C PHE A 203 13.93 14.86 9.97
N ALA A 204 13.88 16.00 10.66
CA ALA A 204 14.31 16.10 12.05
C ALA A 204 13.44 15.21 13.00
N LEU A 205 12.22 14.83 12.60
CA LEU A 205 11.40 13.85 13.34
C LEU A 205 12.05 12.47 13.41
N LEU A 206 12.91 12.12 12.47
CA LEU A 206 13.67 10.85 12.50
C LEU A 206 14.73 10.83 13.61
N LYS A 207 15.03 11.96 14.29
CA LYS A 207 15.84 11.98 15.51
C LYS A 207 15.09 11.37 16.71
N ASP A 208 13.75 11.35 16.66
CA ASP A 208 12.96 10.60 17.62
C ASP A 208 13.10 9.09 17.32
N ARG A 209 13.66 8.34 18.27
CA ARG A 209 13.91 6.91 18.12
C ARG A 209 12.65 6.13 17.74
N THR A 210 11.50 6.49 18.31
CA THR A 210 10.23 5.81 18.02
C THR A 210 9.80 6.05 16.57
N ILE A 211 9.86 7.30 16.11
CA ILE A 211 9.51 7.65 14.73
C ILE A 211 10.47 6.99 13.74
N LEU A 212 11.77 6.96 14.04
CA LEU A 212 12.76 6.30 13.19
C LEU A 212 12.49 4.79 13.08
N LEU A 213 12.21 4.13 14.21
CA LEU A 213 11.90 2.69 14.21
C LEU A 213 10.64 2.40 13.39
N LEU A 214 9.60 3.23 13.52
CA LEU A 214 8.35 3.08 12.77
C LEU A 214 8.54 3.39 11.28
N PHE A 215 9.34 4.41 10.94
CA PHE A 215 9.71 4.73 9.56
C PHE A 215 10.41 3.55 8.86
N LEU A 216 11.47 3.03 9.49
CA LEU A 216 12.15 1.84 8.99
C LEU A 216 11.24 0.59 9.05
N GLY A 217 10.29 0.55 10.00
CA GLY A 217 9.27 -0.50 10.06
C GLY A 217 8.39 -0.51 8.81
N ILE A 218 7.91 0.65 8.34
CA ILE A 218 7.18 0.77 7.07
C ILE A 218 8.09 0.37 5.90
N PHE A 219 9.33 0.85 5.87
CA PHE A 219 10.30 0.53 4.83
C PHE A 219 10.49 -0.98 4.67
N PHE A 220 10.70 -1.69 5.77
CA PHE A 220 10.95 -3.13 5.74
C PHE A 220 9.68 -3.96 5.54
N ILE A 221 8.51 -3.55 6.08
CA ILE A 221 7.27 -4.33 5.83
C ILE A 221 6.84 -4.25 4.37
N VAL A 222 6.99 -3.09 3.71
CA VAL A 222 6.74 -2.98 2.27
C VAL A 222 7.80 -3.76 1.50
N GLY A 223 9.05 -3.75 1.97
CA GLY A 223 10.10 -4.61 1.45
C GLY A 223 9.73 -6.09 1.50
N VAL A 224 9.25 -6.60 2.64
CA VAL A 224 8.77 -7.99 2.79
C VAL A 224 7.64 -8.31 1.82
N ASP A 225 6.68 -7.39 1.66
CA ASP A 225 5.52 -7.57 0.79
C ASP A 225 5.94 -7.74 -0.68
N VAL A 226 6.71 -6.78 -1.20
CA VAL A 226 7.20 -6.80 -2.58
C VAL A 226 8.17 -7.97 -2.81
N ALA A 227 9.04 -8.22 -1.83
CA ALA A 227 10.02 -9.29 -1.85
C ALA A 227 9.40 -10.68 -1.97
N THR A 228 8.45 -10.98 -1.08
CA THR A 228 7.81 -12.30 -1.04
C THR A 228 7.05 -12.55 -2.33
N ASN A 229 6.35 -11.55 -2.85
CA ASN A 229 5.70 -11.64 -4.15
C ASN A 229 6.71 -11.93 -5.27
N PHE A 230 7.81 -11.16 -5.32
CA PHE A 230 8.85 -11.32 -6.35
C PHE A 230 9.54 -12.69 -6.30
N ILE A 231 9.85 -13.19 -5.09
CA ILE A 231 10.58 -14.46 -4.91
C ILE A 231 9.66 -15.66 -5.11
N SER A 232 8.37 -15.57 -4.80
CA SER A 232 7.48 -16.72 -4.71
C SER A 232 7.46 -17.58 -5.97
N SER A 233 7.22 -16.99 -7.13
CA SER A 233 7.24 -17.72 -8.41
C SER A 233 8.62 -18.30 -8.71
N LYS A 234 9.66 -17.49 -8.54
CA LYS A 234 11.05 -17.87 -8.83
C LYS A 234 11.54 -19.00 -7.92
N LEU A 235 11.15 -18.99 -6.65
CA LEU A 235 11.47 -20.05 -5.69
C LEU A 235 10.87 -21.39 -6.12
N MET A 236 9.59 -21.38 -6.51
CA MET A 236 8.89 -22.58 -6.95
C MET A 236 9.48 -23.14 -8.26
N ALA A 237 9.83 -22.27 -9.20
CA ALA A 237 10.48 -22.68 -10.45
C ALA A 237 11.88 -23.28 -10.19
N VAL A 238 12.74 -22.56 -9.45
CA VAL A 238 14.16 -22.92 -9.28
C VAL A 238 14.33 -24.11 -8.34
N ARG A 239 13.54 -24.20 -7.27
CA ARG A 239 13.72 -25.23 -6.24
C ARG A 239 12.95 -26.50 -6.54
N PHE A 240 11.77 -26.40 -7.18
CA PHE A 240 10.85 -27.52 -7.37
C PHE A 240 10.54 -27.82 -8.84
N GLY A 241 11.08 -27.05 -9.79
CA GLY A 241 10.88 -27.29 -11.21
C GLY A 241 9.45 -27.04 -11.70
N TRP A 242 8.69 -26.16 -11.01
CA TRP A 242 7.33 -25.81 -11.44
C TRP A 242 7.33 -25.17 -12.83
N SER A 243 6.37 -25.56 -13.66
CA SER A 243 6.18 -24.99 -15.00
C SER A 243 5.70 -23.53 -14.93
N ASP A 244 5.83 -22.80 -16.06
CA ASP A 244 5.37 -21.39 -16.17
C ASP A 244 3.89 -21.22 -15.85
N GLU A 245 3.06 -22.25 -16.02
CA GLU A 245 1.65 -22.23 -15.63
C GLU A 245 1.47 -22.39 -14.11
N GLN A 246 2.28 -23.25 -13.49
CA GLN A 246 2.18 -23.56 -12.05
C GLN A 246 2.73 -22.44 -11.18
N VAL A 247 3.82 -21.78 -11.59
CA VAL A 247 4.46 -20.74 -10.76
C VAL A 247 3.54 -19.56 -10.45
N LYS A 248 2.51 -19.33 -11.27
CA LYS A 248 1.50 -18.28 -11.06
C LYS A 248 0.70 -18.49 -9.77
N PHE A 249 0.57 -19.73 -9.29
CA PHE A 249 -0.15 -20.03 -8.06
C PHE A 249 0.54 -19.48 -6.81
N ALA A 250 1.86 -19.37 -6.81
CA ALA A 250 2.59 -18.92 -5.62
C ALA A 250 2.26 -17.46 -5.22
N PRO A 251 2.35 -16.44 -6.11
CA PRO A 251 1.89 -15.10 -5.78
C PRO A 251 0.38 -15.02 -5.55
N GLN A 252 -0.44 -15.84 -6.21
CA GLN A 252 -1.89 -15.88 -5.96
C GLN A 252 -2.20 -16.34 -4.53
N VAL A 253 -1.55 -17.40 -4.06
CA VAL A 253 -1.67 -17.89 -2.68
C VAL A 253 -1.20 -16.83 -1.69
N TYR A 254 -0.09 -16.14 -1.99
CA TYR A 254 0.39 -15.03 -1.18
C TYR A 254 -0.67 -13.92 -1.04
N PHE A 255 -1.18 -13.39 -2.15
CA PHE A 255 -2.15 -12.29 -2.13
C PHE A 255 -3.49 -12.66 -1.53
N LEU A 256 -3.98 -13.88 -1.80
CA LEU A 256 -5.21 -14.39 -1.20
C LEU A 256 -5.06 -14.50 0.32
N SER A 257 -3.99 -15.13 0.79
CA SER A 257 -3.71 -15.27 2.22
C SER A 257 -3.51 -13.92 2.89
N ARG A 258 -2.82 -12.97 2.25
CA ARG A 258 -2.65 -11.60 2.70
C ARG A 258 -4.01 -10.89 2.86
N THR A 259 -4.90 -11.03 1.90
CA THR A 259 -6.25 -10.43 1.95
C THR A 259 -7.07 -11.02 3.09
N ILE A 260 -7.05 -12.35 3.26
CA ILE A 260 -7.73 -13.03 4.38
C ILE A 260 -7.13 -12.60 5.71
N GLY A 261 -5.80 -12.55 5.81
CA GLY A 261 -5.09 -12.11 7.02
C GLY A 261 -5.42 -10.66 7.41
N ALA A 262 -5.50 -9.74 6.44
CA ALA A 262 -5.90 -8.36 6.67
C ALA A 262 -7.37 -8.26 7.12
N LEU A 263 -8.27 -9.04 6.52
CA LEU A 263 -9.67 -9.09 6.91
C LEU A 263 -9.83 -9.56 8.36
N LEU A 264 -9.21 -10.68 8.71
CA LEU A 264 -9.22 -11.20 10.08
C LEU A 264 -8.52 -10.26 11.05
N GLY A 265 -7.41 -9.64 10.64
CA GLY A 265 -6.70 -8.63 11.42
C GLY A 265 -7.56 -7.42 11.75
N ALA A 266 -8.38 -6.95 10.80
CA ALA A 266 -9.31 -5.84 11.04
C ALA A 266 -10.32 -6.17 12.15
N PHE A 267 -10.83 -7.40 12.22
CA PHE A 267 -11.72 -7.85 13.29
C PHE A 267 -11.00 -8.09 14.63
N LEU A 268 -9.82 -8.71 14.58
CA LEU A 268 -9.08 -9.07 15.78
C LEU A 268 -8.48 -7.85 16.50
N LEU A 269 -8.04 -6.84 15.76
CA LEU A 269 -7.45 -5.61 16.30
C LEU A 269 -8.46 -4.73 17.07
N VAL A 270 -9.76 -4.98 16.93
CA VAL A 270 -10.78 -4.37 17.82
C VAL A 270 -10.66 -4.92 19.25
N ARG A 271 -10.25 -6.17 19.43
CA ARG A 271 -10.26 -6.90 20.70
C ARG A 271 -8.87 -7.17 21.27
N ILE A 272 -7.89 -7.32 20.41
CA ILE A 272 -6.51 -7.68 20.76
C ILE A 272 -5.65 -6.44 20.70
N ALA A 273 -4.82 -6.22 21.73
CA ALA A 273 -3.85 -5.12 21.75
C ALA A 273 -2.90 -5.22 20.52
N GLU A 274 -2.77 -4.12 19.78
CA GLU A 274 -2.01 -4.04 18.52
C GLU A 274 -0.58 -4.58 18.66
N MET A 275 0.12 -4.28 19.76
CA MET A 275 1.47 -4.77 20.00
C MET A 275 1.54 -6.28 20.25
N LYS A 276 0.52 -6.86 20.91
CA LYS A 276 0.44 -8.32 21.08
C LYS A 276 0.24 -9.01 19.75
N TYR A 277 -0.67 -8.47 18.94
CA TYR A 277 -0.96 -8.98 17.60
C TYR A 277 0.29 -8.87 16.71
N PHE A 278 0.99 -7.73 16.72
CA PHE A 278 2.22 -7.52 15.97
C PHE A 278 3.30 -8.53 16.34
N ARG A 279 3.57 -8.75 17.63
CA ARG A 279 4.58 -9.72 18.11
C ARG A 279 4.28 -11.13 17.64
N VAL A 280 3.05 -11.59 17.81
CA VAL A 280 2.64 -12.95 17.41
C VAL A 280 2.82 -13.13 15.90
N ASN A 281 2.39 -12.17 15.12
CA ASN A 281 2.50 -12.24 13.67
C ASN A 281 3.96 -12.26 13.18
N MET A 282 4.84 -11.47 13.79
CA MET A 282 6.25 -11.47 13.39
C MET A 282 6.95 -12.77 13.75
N ILE A 283 6.67 -13.36 14.92
CA ILE A 283 7.19 -14.67 15.29
C ILE A 283 6.69 -15.74 14.31
N ALA A 284 5.42 -15.70 13.93
CA ALA A 284 4.86 -16.63 12.95
C ALA A 284 5.48 -16.45 11.55
N CYS A 285 5.75 -15.21 11.12
CA CYS A 285 6.50 -14.94 9.88
C CYS A 285 7.91 -15.53 9.92
N ILE A 286 8.65 -15.36 11.04
CA ILE A 286 9.98 -15.94 11.19
C ILE A 286 9.90 -17.46 11.07
N ALA A 287 8.99 -18.10 11.82
CA ALA A 287 8.80 -19.55 11.76
C ALA A 287 8.50 -20.03 10.35
N SER A 288 7.59 -19.33 9.63
CA SER A 288 7.23 -19.66 8.25
C SER A 288 8.44 -19.57 7.30
N LEU A 289 9.25 -18.51 7.41
CA LEU A 289 10.44 -18.33 6.58
C LEU A 289 11.52 -19.37 6.90
N LEU A 290 11.72 -19.73 8.17
CA LEU A 290 12.66 -20.78 8.56
C LEU A 290 12.23 -22.15 8.04
N VAL A 291 10.93 -22.49 8.16
CA VAL A 291 10.39 -23.75 7.61
C VAL A 291 10.59 -23.77 6.08
N LEU A 292 10.27 -22.66 5.39
CA LEU A 292 10.47 -22.52 3.96
C LEU A 292 11.94 -22.74 3.54
N MET A 293 12.91 -22.27 4.35
CA MET A 293 14.33 -22.46 4.06
C MET A 293 14.78 -23.91 4.29
N LEU A 294 14.28 -24.57 5.34
CA LEU A 294 14.77 -25.87 5.82
C LEU A 294 14.06 -27.07 5.16
N VAL A 295 12.79 -26.90 4.75
CA VAL A 295 11.98 -28.01 4.24
C VAL A 295 11.93 -27.98 2.71
N GLU A 296 12.36 -29.08 2.08
CA GLU A 296 12.33 -29.27 0.63
C GLU A 296 11.08 -30.00 0.19
N ASN A 297 9.94 -29.32 0.31
CA ASN A 297 8.65 -29.80 -0.16
C ASN A 297 7.87 -28.61 -0.74
N ASP A 298 7.37 -28.74 -1.94
CA ASP A 298 6.71 -27.67 -2.70
C ASP A 298 5.41 -27.20 -2.03
N ILE A 299 4.57 -28.12 -1.56
CA ILE A 299 3.32 -27.80 -0.87
C ILE A 299 3.60 -27.06 0.43
N VAL A 300 4.56 -27.52 1.23
CA VAL A 300 4.97 -26.85 2.48
C VAL A 300 5.49 -25.45 2.19
N ASN A 301 6.32 -25.29 1.16
CA ASN A 301 6.84 -23.97 0.76
C ASN A 301 5.72 -23.04 0.29
N LEU A 302 4.75 -23.54 -0.46
CA LEU A 302 3.58 -22.77 -0.88
C LEU A 302 2.74 -22.31 0.32
N ILE A 303 2.51 -23.19 1.30
CA ILE A 303 1.82 -22.86 2.55
C ILE A 303 2.61 -21.78 3.33
N CYS A 304 3.94 -21.90 3.40
CA CYS A 304 4.79 -20.92 4.06
C CYS A 304 4.74 -19.54 3.37
N ILE A 305 4.73 -19.50 2.03
CA ILE A 305 4.53 -18.26 1.25
C ILE A 305 3.19 -17.60 1.63
N GLY A 306 2.12 -18.40 1.66
CA GLY A 306 0.80 -17.93 2.10
C GLY A 306 0.81 -17.45 3.56
N ALA A 307 1.46 -18.18 4.45
CA ALA A 307 1.56 -17.82 5.87
C ALA A 307 2.30 -16.48 6.08
N VAL A 308 3.38 -16.22 5.34
CA VAL A 308 4.07 -14.91 5.38
C VAL A 308 3.09 -13.80 4.94
N GLY A 309 2.35 -13.98 3.85
CA GLY A 309 1.34 -13.01 3.41
C GLY A 309 0.27 -12.77 4.48
N PHE A 310 -0.27 -13.84 5.06
CA PHE A 310 -1.28 -13.79 6.10
C PHE A 310 -0.82 -13.01 7.34
N PHE A 311 0.32 -13.37 7.91
CA PHE A 311 0.83 -12.77 9.14
C PHE A 311 1.41 -11.37 8.94
N ALA A 312 1.96 -11.05 7.78
CA ALA A 312 2.47 -9.70 7.47
C ALA A 312 1.36 -8.68 7.14
N SER A 313 0.17 -9.13 6.79
CA SER A 313 -0.90 -8.34 6.18
C SER A 313 -1.33 -7.08 6.92
N SER A 314 -1.43 -7.12 8.25
CA SER A 314 -1.91 -6.00 9.08
C SER A 314 -0.78 -5.14 9.64
N VAL A 315 0.48 -5.53 9.46
CA VAL A 315 1.63 -4.90 10.11
C VAL A 315 1.83 -3.46 9.64
N PHE A 316 1.64 -3.20 8.34
CA PHE A 316 1.66 -1.84 7.79
C PHE A 316 0.67 -0.93 8.55
N ALA A 317 -0.58 -1.35 8.69
CA ALA A 317 -1.62 -0.56 9.34
C ALA A 317 -1.33 -0.33 10.84
N ILE A 318 -0.77 -1.34 11.53
CA ILE A 318 -0.36 -1.23 12.92
C ILE A 318 0.76 -0.19 13.08
N ILE A 319 1.83 -0.32 12.32
CA ILE A 319 2.98 0.60 12.38
C ILE A 319 2.54 2.02 12.02
N TYR A 320 1.72 2.16 10.98
CA TYR A 320 1.21 3.45 10.54
C TYR A 320 0.32 4.11 11.61
N SER A 321 -0.60 3.34 12.20
CA SER A 321 -1.45 3.80 13.29
C SER A 321 -0.62 4.25 14.50
N MET A 322 0.36 3.46 14.89
CA MET A 322 1.29 3.80 15.99
C MET A 322 2.06 5.08 15.70
N ALA A 323 2.51 5.27 14.47
CA ALA A 323 3.22 6.48 14.05
C ALA A 323 2.35 7.74 14.18
N LEU A 324 1.10 7.68 13.71
CA LEU A 324 0.15 8.78 13.84
C LEU A 324 -0.18 9.11 15.30
N GLN A 325 -0.23 8.08 16.15
CA GLN A 325 -0.53 8.22 17.59
C GLN A 325 0.67 8.69 18.41
N ALA A 326 1.90 8.44 17.95
CA ALA A 326 3.12 8.83 18.67
C ALA A 326 3.27 10.36 18.81
N ARG A 327 2.86 11.12 17.80
CA ARG A 327 2.89 12.59 17.78
C ARG A 327 1.66 13.12 17.02
N PRO A 328 0.47 13.12 17.65
CA PRO A 328 -0.77 13.49 16.96
C PRO A 328 -0.75 14.92 16.40
N GLU A 329 -0.02 15.83 17.06
CA GLU A 329 0.15 17.23 16.64
C GLU A 329 0.97 17.38 15.34
N LYS A 330 1.74 16.35 14.97
CA LYS A 330 2.57 16.27 13.75
C LYS A 330 2.11 15.14 12.81
N ALA A 331 0.88 14.70 12.94
CA ALA A 331 0.37 13.55 12.19
C ALA A 331 0.49 13.72 10.67
N ASN A 332 0.35 14.93 10.13
CA ASN A 332 0.49 15.20 8.70
C ASN A 332 1.92 14.96 8.21
N GLN A 333 2.93 15.45 8.95
CA GLN A 333 4.35 15.25 8.63
C GLN A 333 4.74 13.78 8.78
N ILE A 334 4.27 13.13 9.84
CA ILE A 334 4.49 11.70 10.09
C ILE A 334 3.87 10.88 8.97
N SER A 335 2.66 11.21 8.54
CA SER A 335 2.05 10.56 7.38
C SER A 335 2.93 10.67 6.13
N GLY A 336 3.43 11.87 5.83
CA GLY A 336 4.35 12.11 4.73
C GLY A 336 5.62 11.25 4.83
N LEU A 337 6.23 11.19 6.02
CA LEU A 337 7.39 10.33 6.29
C LEU A 337 7.08 8.85 6.08
N MET A 338 5.98 8.36 6.65
CA MET A 338 5.59 6.94 6.55
C MET A 338 5.33 6.53 5.09
N ILE A 339 4.71 7.41 4.30
CA ILE A 339 4.48 7.13 2.87
C ILE A 339 5.78 7.23 2.05
N THR A 340 6.71 8.11 2.41
CA THR A 340 8.05 8.11 1.81
C THR A 340 8.78 6.79 2.07
N ALA A 341 8.60 6.19 3.25
CA ALA A 341 9.20 4.89 3.60
C ALA A 341 8.64 3.71 2.75
N VAL A 342 7.49 3.87 2.08
CA VAL A 342 6.96 2.87 1.13
C VAL A 342 7.95 2.60 -0.03
N ALA A 343 8.85 3.55 -0.32
CA ALA A 343 9.95 3.34 -1.26
C ALA A 343 10.88 2.16 -0.88
N GLY A 344 10.78 1.64 0.35
CA GLY A 344 11.47 0.42 0.81
C GLY A 344 11.26 -0.78 -0.11
N GLY A 345 10.06 -0.94 -0.70
CA GLY A 345 9.82 -1.98 -1.71
C GLY A 345 10.76 -1.89 -2.89
N GLY A 346 11.03 -0.67 -3.37
CA GLY A 346 11.95 -0.43 -4.48
C GLY A 346 13.44 -0.61 -4.13
N VAL A 347 13.82 -0.55 -2.85
CA VAL A 347 15.21 -0.73 -2.38
C VAL A 347 15.49 -2.18 -2.00
N VAL A 348 14.56 -2.83 -1.32
CA VAL A 348 14.73 -4.23 -0.85
C VAL A 348 14.75 -5.20 -2.03
N THR A 349 13.95 -4.97 -3.08
CA THR A 349 13.88 -5.88 -4.24
C THR A 349 15.22 -6.03 -4.98
N PRO A 350 15.98 -4.97 -5.31
CA PRO A 350 17.34 -5.11 -5.85
C PRO A 350 18.30 -5.86 -4.92
N ALA A 351 18.24 -5.62 -3.60
CA ALA A 351 19.06 -6.34 -2.63
C ALA A 351 18.78 -7.85 -2.65
N ILE A 352 17.52 -8.24 -2.83
CA ILE A 352 17.12 -9.63 -3.03
C ILE A 352 17.70 -10.19 -4.34
N GLY A 353 17.57 -9.42 -5.43
CA GLY A 353 18.15 -9.82 -6.72
C GLY A 353 19.64 -10.11 -6.63
N LEU A 354 20.40 -9.25 -5.94
CA LEU A 354 21.81 -9.42 -5.66
C LEU A 354 22.08 -10.68 -4.80
N ALA A 355 21.30 -10.88 -3.74
CA ALA A 355 21.45 -12.06 -2.88
C ALA A 355 21.14 -13.37 -3.63
N ILE A 356 20.14 -13.37 -4.51
CA ILE A 356 19.84 -14.51 -5.39
C ILE A 356 21.01 -14.79 -6.33
N GLY A 357 21.62 -13.75 -6.92
CA GLY A 357 22.74 -13.88 -7.84
C GLY A 357 24.03 -14.41 -7.19
N THR A 358 24.22 -14.16 -5.88
CA THR A 358 25.44 -14.54 -5.16
C THR A 358 25.32 -15.84 -4.36
N VAL A 359 24.18 -16.08 -3.70
CA VAL A 359 23.96 -17.19 -2.76
C VAL A 359 22.85 -18.15 -3.22
N GLY A 360 22.20 -17.84 -4.36
CA GLY A 360 21.07 -18.61 -4.88
C GLY A 360 19.73 -18.16 -4.28
N ILE A 361 18.67 -18.87 -4.66
CA ILE A 361 17.27 -18.46 -4.37
C ILE A 361 17.00 -18.28 -2.86
N LEU A 362 17.62 -19.08 -2.01
CA LEU A 362 17.51 -18.97 -0.55
C LEU A 362 18.18 -17.69 -0.01
N GLY A 363 19.15 -17.10 -0.73
CA GLY A 363 19.70 -15.79 -0.40
C GLY A 363 18.63 -14.69 -0.42
N GLY A 364 17.72 -14.73 -1.38
CA GLY A 364 16.56 -13.81 -1.42
C GLY A 364 15.62 -14.00 -0.23
N VAL A 365 15.37 -15.26 0.17
CA VAL A 365 14.57 -15.57 1.37
C VAL A 365 15.24 -15.06 2.64
N ALA A 366 16.58 -15.18 2.72
CA ALA A 366 17.36 -14.70 3.87
C ALA A 366 17.25 -13.16 4.02
N VAL A 367 17.29 -12.40 2.91
CA VAL A 367 17.05 -10.94 2.96
C VAL A 367 15.64 -10.63 3.49
N THR A 368 14.63 -11.37 3.05
CA THR A 368 13.26 -11.23 3.57
C THR A 368 13.21 -11.53 5.07
N LEU A 369 13.91 -12.59 5.52
CA LEU A 369 14.01 -12.94 6.94
C LEU A 369 14.68 -11.81 7.75
N LEU A 370 15.74 -11.19 7.25
CA LEU A 370 16.39 -10.04 7.90
C LEU A 370 15.41 -8.87 8.07
N CYS A 371 14.59 -8.59 7.07
CA CYS A 371 13.53 -7.55 7.17
C CYS A 371 12.53 -7.92 8.28
N VAL A 372 12.08 -9.18 8.36
CA VAL A 372 11.13 -9.64 9.40
C VAL A 372 11.78 -9.63 10.79
N LEU A 373 13.07 -9.94 10.92
CA LEU A 373 13.82 -9.82 12.17
C LEU A 373 13.85 -8.37 12.66
N TYR A 374 14.07 -7.40 11.75
CA TYR A 374 13.97 -5.98 12.10
C TYR A 374 12.58 -5.62 12.59
N LEU A 375 11.52 -6.06 11.90
CA LEU A 375 10.13 -5.83 12.31
C LEU A 375 9.84 -6.45 13.68
N THR A 376 10.40 -7.63 13.96
CA THR A 376 10.31 -8.27 15.27
C THR A 376 11.02 -7.42 16.34
N TYR A 377 12.21 -6.91 16.05
CA TYR A 377 12.88 -5.96 16.93
C TYR A 377 12.00 -4.73 17.24
N CYS A 378 11.33 -4.15 16.22
CA CYS A 378 10.38 -3.07 16.44
C CYS A 378 9.20 -3.50 17.35
N ALA A 379 8.64 -4.69 17.15
CA ALA A 379 7.51 -5.21 17.92
C ALA A 379 7.83 -5.40 19.42
N PHE A 380 9.09 -5.65 19.76
CA PHE A 380 9.54 -5.80 21.14
C PHE A 380 10.20 -4.54 21.71
N GLY A 381 10.84 -3.73 20.88
CA GLY A 381 11.63 -2.57 21.27
C GLY A 381 10.83 -1.27 21.42
N ILE A 382 9.69 -1.15 20.75
CA ILE A 382 8.85 0.04 20.86
C ILE A 382 8.02 -0.05 22.15
N LYS A 383 8.24 0.92 23.04
CA LYS A 383 7.37 1.08 24.21
C LYS A 383 6.05 1.70 23.76
N VAL A 384 4.94 1.04 24.04
CA VAL A 384 3.59 1.56 23.78
C VAL A 384 3.45 2.89 24.51
N VAL A 385 3.28 3.98 23.78
CA VAL A 385 2.85 5.24 24.37
C VAL A 385 1.40 5.02 24.81
N LYS A 386 1.19 4.78 26.12
CA LYS A 386 -0.15 4.78 26.68
C LYS A 386 -0.67 6.20 26.53
N THR A 387 -1.52 6.42 25.53
CA THR A 387 -2.34 7.64 25.51
C THR A 387 -3.16 7.59 26.80
N GLN A 388 -2.88 8.50 27.73
CA GLN A 388 -3.71 8.69 28.91
C GLN A 388 -5.15 8.90 28.42
N LYS A 389 -6.06 8.11 29.02
CA LYS A 389 -7.50 8.18 28.75
C LYS A 389 -8.06 9.54 29.12
#